data_cf45ae13cdfefe802b6c8ab982f4a571
#
_entry.id   cf45ae13cdfefe802b6c8ab982f4a571
#
_cell.length_a   1.000
_cell.length_b   1.000
_cell.length_c   1.000
_cell.angle_alpha   90.00
_cell.angle_beta   90.00
_cell.angle_gamma   90.00
#
_symmetry.space_group_name_H-M   'P 1'
#
loop_
_entity.id
_entity.type
_entity.pdbx_description
1 polymer ?
#
loop_
_entity_poly.entity_id
_entity_poly.type
_entity_poly.pdbx_seq_one_letter_code
_entity_poly.pdbx_strand_id
1 'polypeptide(L)'
;MHHHQKIAIARLISDLIKSDDVICKEEIALYNQIVQTFDISQDQLYEAQQISLAESVGYLKNMAKDEQQKVYNILKKAAYSDNVCVAREALLLQTLHLTLNDKQEKYQLFSTKISGWQNTEKYVMYIESDYMHAINEEILAQYDAIANLLHLWNFEFVYIPKLSQSFCEMDHGLLCDIIRYMTPRISAHLIDDLYLRLTTITTETYTRNYLANTCHQNIFYDIAPSLLINVGLSHIPAVAAQQIDTHFINFLTIRLNDEPNCVLNEVRRFIDQYETYITEPDYFRPKRGKNLFHYHGFYKQLFDFLARHHTNGEDNGILIDISAHRIWLRGIEVQMSATLLATYIFILHQSFCTHYGGLIKAGQHHPLSDKEMTRLGHAYHSICHLFRDIPMHLQRSYLEDVPNIRGYIARIRAIIEHHIAAEDINYYYPKDSSDKSMYHIAIDPRNVRIRHSKEEYLFTEYPLWKQLR
;
A
#
# COMPACT_ATOMS: atom_id res chain seq x y z
N MET A 1 -35.41 20.53 -23.13
CA MET A 1 -34.15 19.81 -22.85
C MET A 1 -33.50 19.35 -24.13
N HIS A 2 -32.20 19.56 -24.31
CA HIS A 2 -31.48 19.19 -25.54
C HIS A 2 -31.20 17.69 -25.62
N HIS A 3 -30.95 17.17 -26.84
CA HIS A 3 -30.70 15.78 -27.11
C HIS A 3 -29.59 15.17 -26.21
N HIS A 4 -28.41 15.80 -26.15
CA HIS A 4 -27.31 15.32 -25.32
C HIS A 4 -27.59 15.33 -23.81
N GLN A 5 -28.45 16.21 -23.34
CA GLN A 5 -28.88 16.24 -21.94
C GLN A 5 -29.76 15.04 -21.58
N LYS A 6 -30.65 14.62 -22.50
CA LYS A 6 -31.46 13.40 -22.34
C LYS A 6 -30.58 12.16 -22.29
N ILE A 7 -29.60 12.05 -23.19
CA ILE A 7 -28.61 10.96 -23.22
C ILE A 7 -27.82 10.91 -21.91
N ALA A 8 -27.36 12.07 -21.41
CA ALA A 8 -26.62 12.14 -20.15
C ALA A 8 -27.45 11.65 -18.95
N ILE A 9 -28.72 12.04 -18.86
CA ILE A 9 -29.62 11.57 -17.79
C ILE A 9 -29.84 10.05 -17.91
N ALA A 10 -30.04 9.54 -19.12
CA ALA A 10 -30.19 8.11 -19.36
C ALA A 10 -28.94 7.31 -18.94
N ARG A 11 -27.74 7.85 -19.20
CA ARG A 11 -26.49 7.22 -18.77
C ARG A 11 -26.39 7.19 -17.26
N LEU A 12 -26.57 8.33 -16.60
CA LEU A 12 -26.43 8.46 -15.14
C LEU A 12 -27.39 7.55 -14.36
N ILE A 13 -28.66 7.50 -14.78
CA ILE A 13 -29.62 6.60 -14.12
C ILE A 13 -29.28 5.13 -14.36
N SER A 14 -28.77 4.78 -15.57
CA SER A 14 -28.33 3.43 -15.87
C SER A 14 -27.12 3.00 -15.04
N ASP A 15 -26.14 3.90 -14.86
CA ASP A 15 -24.97 3.62 -14.03
C ASP A 15 -25.35 3.52 -12.55
N LEU A 16 -26.29 4.34 -12.09
CA LEU A 16 -26.78 4.31 -10.71
C LEU A 16 -27.47 2.97 -10.40
N ILE A 17 -28.44 2.56 -11.20
CA ILE A 17 -29.21 1.32 -11.01
C ILE A 17 -28.32 0.06 -11.15
N LYS A 18 -27.25 0.12 -11.92
CA LYS A 18 -26.33 -1.01 -12.10
C LYS A 18 -25.16 -1.01 -11.12
N SER A 19 -25.12 -0.07 -10.19
CA SER A 19 -23.94 0.13 -9.34
C SER A 19 -23.67 -0.99 -8.35
N ASP A 20 -24.72 -1.70 -7.92
CA ASP A 20 -24.65 -2.79 -6.92
C ASP A 20 -24.83 -4.21 -7.51
N ASP A 21 -24.94 -4.31 -8.86
CA ASP A 21 -25.20 -5.55 -9.60
C ASP A 21 -26.57 -6.22 -9.23
N VAL A 22 -27.43 -5.55 -8.44
CA VAL A 22 -28.78 -6.00 -8.06
C VAL A 22 -29.81 -4.99 -8.54
N ILE A 23 -30.68 -5.38 -9.45
CA ILE A 23 -31.72 -4.50 -9.97
C ILE A 23 -33.07 -4.87 -9.35
N CYS A 24 -33.60 -3.98 -8.52
CA CYS A 24 -34.90 -4.18 -7.88
C CYS A 24 -36.08 -3.70 -8.76
N LYS A 25 -37.30 -4.11 -8.41
CA LYS A 25 -38.50 -3.71 -9.17
C LYS A 25 -38.81 -2.22 -9.06
N GLU A 26 -38.50 -1.64 -7.93
CA GLU A 26 -38.68 -0.24 -7.61
C GLU A 26 -37.78 0.63 -8.48
N GLU A 27 -36.54 0.21 -8.67
CA GLU A 27 -35.58 0.90 -9.56
C GLU A 27 -36.00 0.83 -11.04
N ILE A 28 -36.48 -0.33 -11.50
CA ILE A 28 -37.01 -0.49 -12.87
C ILE A 28 -38.21 0.44 -13.07
N ALA A 29 -39.11 0.50 -12.09
CA ALA A 29 -40.29 1.37 -12.18
C ALA A 29 -39.86 2.84 -12.24
N LEU A 30 -38.90 3.24 -11.43
CA LEU A 30 -38.39 4.61 -11.41
C LEU A 30 -37.59 4.96 -12.69
N TYR A 31 -36.80 4.01 -13.21
CA TYR A 31 -36.12 4.15 -14.50
C TYR A 31 -37.13 4.46 -15.61
N ASN A 32 -38.20 3.65 -15.72
CA ASN A 32 -39.25 3.85 -16.70
C ASN A 32 -39.96 5.21 -16.52
N GLN A 33 -40.21 5.62 -15.28
CA GLN A 33 -40.79 6.93 -14.98
C GLN A 33 -39.88 8.07 -15.43
N ILE A 34 -38.55 7.97 -15.23
CA ILE A 34 -37.56 8.95 -15.67
C ILE A 34 -37.53 9.03 -17.20
N VAL A 35 -37.47 7.88 -17.87
CA VAL A 35 -37.50 7.79 -19.35
C VAL A 35 -38.74 8.51 -19.91
N GLN A 36 -39.91 8.29 -19.31
CA GLN A 36 -41.17 8.97 -19.68
C GLN A 36 -41.14 10.47 -19.35
N THR A 37 -40.70 10.83 -18.13
CA THR A 37 -40.70 12.25 -17.68
C THR A 37 -39.83 13.14 -18.55
N PHE A 38 -38.70 12.62 -19.00
CA PHE A 38 -37.79 13.36 -19.88
C PHE A 38 -37.99 13.09 -21.38
N ASP A 39 -38.99 12.26 -21.73
CA ASP A 39 -39.29 11.86 -23.10
C ASP A 39 -38.01 11.37 -23.82
N ILE A 40 -37.35 10.35 -23.23
CA ILE A 40 -36.11 9.75 -23.73
C ILE A 40 -36.50 8.62 -24.72
N SER A 41 -36.04 8.73 -25.96
CA SER A 41 -36.29 7.71 -26.99
C SER A 41 -35.39 6.47 -26.82
N GLN A 42 -35.76 5.37 -27.49
CA GLN A 42 -34.93 4.16 -27.52
C GLN A 42 -33.55 4.39 -28.13
N ASP A 43 -33.47 5.24 -29.17
CA ASP A 43 -32.18 5.60 -29.78
C ASP A 43 -31.29 6.35 -28.80
N GLN A 44 -31.88 7.25 -28.00
CA GLN A 44 -31.16 7.99 -26.95
C GLN A 44 -30.71 7.06 -25.81
N LEU A 45 -31.47 6.04 -25.45
CA LEU A 45 -31.06 5.02 -24.50
C LEU A 45 -29.87 4.20 -25.01
N TYR A 46 -29.86 3.89 -26.32
CA TYR A 46 -28.73 3.21 -26.92
C TYR A 46 -27.48 4.10 -26.98
N GLU A 47 -27.62 5.36 -27.41
CA GLU A 47 -26.52 6.32 -27.42
C GLU A 47 -25.96 6.58 -26.03
N ALA A 48 -26.81 6.62 -24.99
CA ALA A 48 -26.40 6.79 -23.59
C ALA A 48 -25.41 5.71 -23.11
N GLN A 49 -25.50 4.52 -23.66
CA GLN A 49 -24.59 3.43 -23.30
C GLN A 49 -23.19 3.58 -23.92
N GLN A 50 -23.05 4.46 -24.90
CA GLN A 50 -21.78 4.69 -25.61
C GLN A 50 -20.97 5.87 -25.07
N ILE A 51 -21.60 6.75 -24.28
CA ILE A 51 -20.93 7.89 -23.65
C ILE A 51 -20.42 7.53 -22.25
N SER A 52 -19.38 8.22 -21.83
CA SER A 52 -18.80 8.06 -20.49
C SER A 52 -19.56 8.84 -19.43
N LEU A 53 -19.28 8.51 -18.16
CA LEU A 53 -19.79 9.27 -17.02
C LEU A 53 -19.29 10.73 -17.05
N ALA A 54 -18.02 10.96 -17.41
CA ALA A 54 -17.42 12.27 -17.52
C ALA A 54 -18.12 13.14 -18.61
N GLU A 55 -18.40 12.55 -19.79
CA GLU A 55 -19.17 13.25 -20.84
C GLU A 55 -20.58 13.59 -20.38
N SER A 56 -21.24 12.67 -19.65
CA SER A 56 -22.56 12.90 -19.10
C SER A 56 -22.59 14.07 -18.14
N VAL A 57 -21.61 14.15 -17.22
CA VAL A 57 -21.47 15.30 -16.31
C VAL A 57 -21.17 16.58 -17.09
N GLY A 58 -20.34 16.52 -18.13
CA GLY A 58 -20.07 17.65 -19.02
C GLY A 58 -21.36 18.21 -19.65
N TYR A 59 -22.25 17.35 -20.14
CA TYR A 59 -23.54 17.77 -20.69
C TYR A 59 -24.47 18.38 -19.61
N LEU A 60 -24.47 17.83 -18.39
CA LEU A 60 -25.25 18.38 -17.30
C LEU A 60 -24.72 19.75 -16.83
N LYS A 61 -23.42 19.97 -16.83
CA LYS A 61 -22.83 21.28 -16.47
C LYS A 61 -23.31 22.42 -17.37
N ASN A 62 -23.69 22.11 -18.60
CA ASN A 62 -24.22 23.08 -19.56
C ASN A 62 -25.74 23.35 -19.41
N MET A 63 -26.41 22.74 -18.43
CA MET A 63 -27.82 22.98 -18.12
C MET A 63 -27.96 24.19 -17.17
N ALA A 64 -29.17 24.77 -17.13
CA ALA A 64 -29.53 25.75 -16.12
C ALA A 64 -29.43 25.09 -14.71
N LYS A 65 -29.00 25.87 -13.69
CA LYS A 65 -28.80 25.34 -12.32
C LYS A 65 -30.05 24.67 -11.74
N ASP A 66 -31.21 25.22 -11.99
CA ASP A 66 -32.48 24.65 -11.53
C ASP A 66 -32.77 23.29 -12.18
N GLU A 67 -32.40 23.13 -13.45
CA GLU A 67 -32.55 21.85 -14.15
C GLU A 67 -31.50 20.82 -13.64
N GLN A 68 -30.26 21.25 -13.43
CA GLN A 68 -29.22 20.38 -12.81
C GLN A 68 -29.71 19.86 -11.46
N GLN A 69 -30.26 20.74 -10.62
CA GLN A 69 -30.76 20.37 -9.30
C GLN A 69 -31.95 19.41 -9.38
N LYS A 70 -32.84 19.60 -10.35
CA LYS A 70 -33.97 18.68 -10.59
C LYS A 70 -33.46 17.29 -10.98
N VAL A 71 -32.52 17.20 -11.92
CA VAL A 71 -31.89 15.93 -12.31
C VAL A 71 -31.20 15.25 -11.13
N TYR A 72 -30.40 16.00 -10.38
CA TYR A 72 -29.70 15.48 -9.20
C TYR A 72 -30.69 14.95 -8.16
N ASN A 73 -31.78 15.66 -7.86
CA ASN A 73 -32.79 15.22 -6.91
C ASN A 73 -33.52 13.94 -7.37
N ILE A 74 -33.72 13.78 -8.67
CA ILE A 74 -34.31 12.56 -9.24
C ILE A 74 -33.34 11.39 -9.11
N LEU A 75 -32.05 11.57 -9.40
CA LEU A 75 -31.02 10.54 -9.21
C LEU A 75 -30.87 10.16 -7.74
N LYS A 76 -30.88 11.16 -6.84
CA LYS A 76 -30.89 10.92 -5.40
C LYS A 76 -32.10 10.09 -4.98
N LYS A 77 -33.30 10.41 -5.49
CA LYS A 77 -34.51 9.63 -5.21
C LYS A 77 -34.39 8.19 -5.75
N ALA A 78 -33.69 7.99 -6.87
CA ALA A 78 -33.46 6.68 -7.43
C ALA A 78 -32.55 5.82 -6.53
N ALA A 79 -31.46 6.37 -6.05
CA ALA A 79 -30.55 5.68 -5.12
C ALA A 79 -31.17 5.30 -3.77
N TYR A 80 -32.29 5.92 -3.40
CA TYR A 80 -33.02 5.62 -2.14
C TYR A 80 -34.39 4.96 -2.41
N SER A 81 -34.61 4.38 -3.59
CA SER A 81 -35.91 3.85 -3.98
C SER A 81 -36.36 2.66 -3.14
N ASP A 82 -35.42 1.85 -2.68
CA ASP A 82 -35.61 0.71 -1.78
C ASP A 82 -35.28 1.04 -0.30
N ASN A 83 -35.03 2.32 0.02
CA ASN A 83 -34.57 2.85 1.31
C ASN A 83 -33.13 2.47 1.69
N VAL A 84 -32.36 1.91 0.78
CA VAL A 84 -30.97 1.58 0.95
C VAL A 84 -30.13 2.30 -0.11
N CYS A 85 -29.14 3.06 0.29
CA CYS A 85 -28.15 3.63 -0.62
C CYS A 85 -26.82 2.94 -0.36
N VAL A 86 -26.41 2.10 -1.28
CA VAL A 86 -25.17 1.32 -1.15
C VAL A 86 -23.93 2.16 -1.45
N ALA A 87 -22.77 1.62 -1.09
CA ALA A 87 -21.49 2.31 -1.18
C ALA A 87 -21.19 2.94 -2.56
N ARG A 88 -21.52 2.25 -3.65
CA ARG A 88 -21.28 2.73 -5.02
C ARG A 88 -22.24 3.81 -5.45
N GLU A 89 -23.51 3.69 -5.10
CA GLU A 89 -24.51 4.74 -5.36
C GLU A 89 -24.17 6.02 -4.61
N ALA A 90 -23.82 5.89 -3.31
CA ALA A 90 -23.39 7.01 -2.49
C ALA A 90 -22.18 7.74 -3.11
N LEU A 91 -21.20 6.96 -3.60
CA LEU A 91 -20.00 7.51 -4.25
C LEU A 91 -20.33 8.22 -5.57
N LEU A 92 -21.23 7.66 -6.37
CA LEU A 92 -21.70 8.28 -7.60
C LEU A 92 -22.46 9.57 -7.33
N LEU A 93 -23.41 9.57 -6.38
CA LEU A 93 -24.16 10.76 -5.98
C LEU A 93 -23.24 11.87 -5.45
N GLN A 94 -22.28 11.53 -4.62
CA GLN A 94 -21.29 12.47 -4.12
C GLN A 94 -20.44 13.05 -5.25
N THR A 95 -19.97 12.21 -6.16
CA THR A 95 -19.19 12.65 -7.34
C THR A 95 -19.97 13.63 -8.18
N LEU A 96 -21.24 13.36 -8.44
CA LEU A 96 -22.14 14.28 -9.16
C LEU A 96 -22.32 15.59 -8.41
N HIS A 97 -22.55 15.52 -7.09
CA HIS A 97 -22.70 16.71 -6.26
C HIS A 97 -21.47 17.60 -6.29
N LEU A 98 -20.28 17.01 -6.08
CA LEU A 98 -19.02 17.75 -6.09
C LEU A 98 -18.75 18.38 -7.45
N THR A 99 -18.87 17.60 -8.52
CA THR A 99 -18.53 18.07 -9.87
C THR A 99 -19.52 19.10 -10.43
N LEU A 100 -20.83 18.97 -10.17
CA LEU A 100 -21.84 19.91 -10.66
C LEU A 100 -21.84 21.24 -9.90
N ASN A 101 -21.42 21.26 -8.63
CA ASN A 101 -21.35 22.45 -7.80
C ASN A 101 -19.99 23.15 -7.82
N ASP A 102 -18.99 22.55 -8.46
CA ASP A 102 -17.64 23.08 -8.53
C ASP A 102 -17.57 24.29 -9.50
N LYS A 103 -17.17 25.43 -8.95
CA LYS A 103 -16.92 26.68 -9.71
C LYS A 103 -15.43 26.93 -9.97
N GLN A 104 -14.56 26.19 -9.32
CA GLN A 104 -13.11 26.44 -9.29
C GLN A 104 -12.29 25.35 -10.00
N GLU A 105 -12.97 24.43 -10.67
CA GLU A 105 -12.33 23.28 -11.32
C GLU A 105 -11.48 22.40 -10.36
N LYS A 106 -11.86 22.40 -9.10
CA LYS A 106 -11.23 21.60 -8.06
C LYS A 106 -11.61 20.12 -8.17
N TYR A 107 -12.86 19.86 -8.55
CA TYR A 107 -13.43 18.51 -8.68
C TYR A 107 -13.69 18.22 -10.15
N GLN A 108 -12.93 17.29 -10.71
CA GLN A 108 -13.08 16.89 -12.10
C GLN A 108 -13.39 15.40 -12.18
N LEU A 109 -14.25 15.01 -13.10
CA LEU A 109 -14.52 13.62 -13.41
C LEU A 109 -13.79 13.24 -14.69
N PHE A 110 -13.07 12.15 -14.60
CA PHE A 110 -12.32 11.57 -15.68
C PHE A 110 -12.82 10.15 -15.95
N SER A 111 -13.04 9.79 -17.20
CA SER A 111 -13.48 8.47 -17.62
C SER A 111 -12.66 7.99 -18.80
N THR A 112 -12.28 6.72 -18.80
CA THR A 112 -11.56 6.12 -19.94
C THR A 112 -12.02 4.70 -20.18
N LYS A 113 -11.94 4.26 -21.45
CA LYS A 113 -12.30 2.91 -21.85
C LYS A 113 -11.20 1.93 -21.43
N ILE A 114 -11.63 0.80 -20.89
CA ILE A 114 -10.75 -0.31 -20.56
C ILE A 114 -11.36 -1.62 -21.04
N SER A 115 -10.51 -2.62 -21.30
CA SER A 115 -10.93 -3.98 -21.64
C SER A 115 -10.24 -4.97 -20.71
N GLY A 116 -11.00 -5.94 -20.20
CA GLY A 116 -10.47 -7.05 -19.41
C GLY A 116 -9.98 -6.69 -17.99
N TRP A 117 -10.23 -5.49 -17.50
CA TRP A 117 -9.90 -5.10 -16.13
C TRP A 117 -11.13 -5.14 -15.23
N GLN A 118 -11.02 -5.84 -14.10
CA GLN A 118 -12.12 -6.05 -13.16
C GLN A 118 -11.85 -5.46 -11.78
N ASN A 119 -11.01 -4.43 -11.67
CA ASN A 119 -10.75 -3.83 -10.35
C ASN A 119 -11.94 -2.97 -9.92
N THR A 120 -12.76 -3.53 -9.06
CA THR A 120 -13.92 -2.88 -8.44
C THR A 120 -13.59 -2.28 -7.05
N GLU A 121 -12.33 -2.28 -6.65
CA GLU A 121 -11.92 -1.84 -5.31
C GLU A 121 -12.03 -0.32 -5.17
N LYS A 122 -12.50 0.11 -4.00
CA LYS A 122 -12.51 1.52 -3.63
C LYS A 122 -11.11 1.92 -3.16
N TYR A 123 -10.50 2.87 -3.83
CA TYR A 123 -9.23 3.46 -3.42
C TYR A 123 -9.19 4.96 -3.69
N VAL A 124 -8.37 5.62 -2.89
CA VAL A 124 -8.00 7.02 -3.04
C VAL A 124 -6.50 7.06 -3.30
N MET A 125 -6.12 7.50 -4.48
CA MET A 125 -4.73 7.55 -4.93
C MET A 125 -4.23 8.99 -4.92
N TYR A 126 -3.14 9.26 -4.20
CA TYR A 126 -2.38 10.49 -4.39
C TYR A 126 -1.43 10.33 -5.56
N ILE A 127 -1.44 11.29 -6.48
CA ILE A 127 -0.57 11.33 -7.65
C ILE A 127 -0.21 12.78 -8.01
N GLU A 128 1.01 12.96 -8.54
CA GLU A 128 1.54 14.26 -8.95
C GLU A 128 2.47 14.13 -10.16
N SER A 129 2.63 15.18 -10.97
CA SER A 129 3.61 15.23 -12.07
C SER A 129 5.01 15.64 -11.59
N ASP A 130 5.06 16.54 -10.62
CA ASP A 130 6.28 17.03 -10.00
C ASP A 130 6.21 16.85 -8.49
N TYR A 131 7.37 16.62 -7.85
CA TYR A 131 7.41 16.39 -6.41
C TYR A 131 7.08 17.67 -5.62
N MET A 132 5.90 17.70 -5.01
CA MET A 132 5.43 18.82 -4.20
C MET A 132 5.80 18.59 -2.73
N HIS A 133 6.89 19.20 -2.31
CA HIS A 133 7.51 18.96 -0.99
C HIS A 133 6.50 19.13 0.16
N ALA A 134 5.78 20.26 0.22
CA ALA A 134 4.84 20.54 1.30
C ALA A 134 3.72 19.51 1.43
N ILE A 135 3.15 19.07 0.29
CA ILE A 135 2.08 18.07 0.27
C ILE A 135 2.62 16.69 0.66
N ASN A 136 3.80 16.32 0.16
CA ASN A 136 4.41 15.04 0.49
C ASN A 136 4.82 14.96 1.96
N GLU A 137 5.37 16.02 2.54
CA GLU A 137 5.65 16.10 3.99
C GLU A 137 4.38 15.96 4.82
N GLU A 138 3.29 16.61 4.42
CA GLU A 138 1.99 16.48 5.09
C GLU A 138 1.51 15.03 5.05
N ILE A 139 1.52 14.40 3.86
CA ILE A 139 1.08 13.01 3.70
C ILE A 139 1.92 12.08 4.58
N LEU A 140 3.24 12.24 4.58
CA LEU A 140 4.12 11.39 5.38
C LEU A 140 3.92 11.56 6.88
N ALA A 141 3.75 12.80 7.34
CA ALA A 141 3.49 13.10 8.74
C ALA A 141 2.12 12.59 9.23
N GLN A 142 1.13 12.57 8.35
CA GLN A 142 -0.26 12.23 8.69
C GLN A 142 -0.76 10.95 8.00
N TYR A 143 0.16 10.13 7.49
CA TYR A 143 -0.17 8.95 6.67
C TYR A 143 -1.17 8.03 7.35
N ASP A 144 -0.93 7.65 8.60
CA ASP A 144 -1.79 6.73 9.34
C ASP A 144 -3.18 7.35 9.62
N ALA A 145 -3.24 8.66 9.87
CA ALA A 145 -4.51 9.36 10.05
C ALA A 145 -5.34 9.35 8.77
N ILE A 146 -4.71 9.62 7.61
CA ILE A 146 -5.35 9.59 6.30
C ILE A 146 -5.81 8.17 5.96
N ALA A 147 -4.92 7.19 6.10
CA ALA A 147 -5.21 5.80 5.78
C ALA A 147 -6.32 5.23 6.66
N ASN A 148 -6.28 5.48 7.97
CA ASN A 148 -7.29 4.99 8.92
C ASN A 148 -8.66 5.61 8.65
N LEU A 149 -8.72 6.91 8.36
CA LEU A 149 -9.97 7.59 8.02
C LEU A 149 -10.63 6.97 6.76
N LEU A 150 -9.83 6.65 5.75
CA LEU A 150 -10.29 6.00 4.53
C LEU A 150 -10.67 4.53 4.77
N HIS A 151 -9.89 3.79 5.56
CA HIS A 151 -10.16 2.38 5.88
C HIS A 151 -11.48 2.18 6.62
N LEU A 152 -11.90 3.11 7.47
CA LEU A 152 -13.20 3.04 8.14
C LEU A 152 -14.38 2.87 7.15
N TRP A 153 -14.22 3.42 5.95
CA TRP A 153 -15.21 3.39 4.87
C TRP A 153 -14.80 2.46 3.71
N ASN A 154 -13.90 1.52 3.98
CA ASN A 154 -13.41 0.52 3.02
C ASN A 154 -12.75 1.13 1.76
N PHE A 155 -12.13 2.31 1.89
CA PHE A 155 -11.23 2.86 0.89
C PHE A 155 -9.79 2.50 1.23
N GLU A 156 -9.00 2.21 0.21
CA GLU A 156 -7.57 1.98 0.33
C GLU A 156 -6.81 3.25 -0.07
N PHE A 157 -5.86 3.68 0.77
CA PHE A 157 -5.00 4.82 0.44
C PHE A 157 -3.79 4.37 -0.35
N VAL A 158 -3.60 4.94 -1.54
CA VAL A 158 -2.45 4.64 -2.42
C VAL A 158 -1.63 5.90 -2.61
N TYR A 159 -0.41 5.91 -2.08
CA TYR A 159 0.50 7.04 -2.14
C TYR A 159 1.55 6.83 -3.21
N ILE A 160 1.54 7.66 -4.27
CA ILE A 160 2.45 7.57 -5.42
C ILE A 160 3.12 8.94 -5.67
N PRO A 161 4.14 9.29 -4.88
CA PRO A 161 4.90 10.52 -5.07
C PRO A 161 5.78 10.44 -6.32
N LYS A 162 6.20 11.59 -6.86
CA LYS A 162 7.15 11.69 -7.96
C LYS A 162 8.59 11.61 -7.46
N LEU A 163 9.21 10.42 -7.52
CA LEU A 163 10.54 10.15 -6.95
C LEU A 163 11.61 9.66 -7.95
N SER A 164 11.26 9.54 -9.23
CA SER A 164 12.16 8.93 -10.24
C SER A 164 13.57 9.53 -10.25
N GLN A 165 13.67 10.85 -10.17
CA GLN A 165 14.97 11.53 -10.16
C GLN A 165 15.73 11.26 -8.86
N SER A 166 15.06 11.26 -7.72
CA SER A 166 15.67 11.03 -6.41
C SER A 166 16.34 9.66 -6.31
N PHE A 167 15.78 8.62 -6.94
CA PHE A 167 16.42 7.30 -6.98
C PHE A 167 17.68 7.29 -7.84
N CYS A 168 17.69 8.02 -8.97
CA CYS A 168 18.86 8.10 -9.84
C CYS A 168 20.02 8.87 -9.19
N GLU A 169 19.71 9.83 -8.31
CA GLU A 169 20.70 10.65 -7.60
C GLU A 169 21.19 10.01 -6.28
N MET A 170 20.55 8.93 -5.85
CA MET A 170 20.87 8.27 -4.59
C MET A 170 22.16 7.47 -4.68
N ASP A 171 22.94 7.46 -3.58
CA ASP A 171 24.13 6.61 -3.47
C ASP A 171 23.79 5.13 -3.68
N HIS A 172 24.62 4.43 -4.45
CA HIS A 172 24.44 3.02 -4.80
C HIS A 172 24.29 2.14 -3.55
N GLY A 173 25.17 2.33 -2.56
CA GLY A 173 25.15 1.55 -1.32
C GLY A 173 23.85 1.76 -0.55
N LEU A 174 23.45 3.01 -0.39
CA LEU A 174 22.21 3.38 0.28
C LEU A 174 20.98 2.76 -0.40
N LEU A 175 20.90 2.85 -1.73
CA LEU A 175 19.77 2.27 -2.47
C LEU A 175 19.76 0.74 -2.37
N CYS A 176 20.91 0.09 -2.42
CA CYS A 176 21.00 -1.36 -2.20
C CYS A 176 20.53 -1.78 -0.79
N ASP A 177 20.83 -0.97 0.22
CA ASP A 177 20.35 -1.24 1.60
C ASP A 177 18.86 -1.01 1.75
N ILE A 178 18.31 0.00 1.08
CA ILE A 178 16.85 0.18 0.98
C ILE A 178 16.20 -1.04 0.33
N ILE A 179 16.76 -1.54 -0.76
CA ILE A 179 16.28 -2.75 -1.43
C ILE A 179 16.27 -3.95 -0.47
N ARG A 180 17.36 -4.14 0.29
CA ARG A 180 17.43 -5.21 1.30
C ARG A 180 16.40 -5.03 2.40
N TYR A 181 16.22 -3.81 2.87
CA TYR A 181 15.22 -3.49 3.88
C TYR A 181 13.80 -3.78 3.41
N MET A 182 13.45 -3.36 2.20
CA MET A 182 12.12 -3.55 1.62
C MET A 182 11.87 -5.00 1.18
N THR A 183 12.92 -5.71 0.80
CA THR A 183 12.88 -7.09 0.31
C THR A 183 13.88 -7.98 1.03
N PRO A 184 13.68 -8.31 2.32
CA PRO A 184 14.67 -9.00 3.16
C PRO A 184 15.11 -10.38 2.64
N ARG A 185 14.38 -10.93 1.67
CA ARG A 185 14.66 -12.24 1.07
C ARG A 185 15.32 -12.20 -0.29
N ILE A 186 15.59 -11.01 -0.78
CA ILE A 186 16.24 -10.90 -2.08
C ILE A 186 17.62 -11.54 -2.00
N SER A 187 17.92 -12.43 -2.94
CA SER A 187 19.27 -12.98 -3.05
C SER A 187 20.25 -11.92 -3.51
N ALA A 188 21.47 -11.96 -3.00
CA ALA A 188 22.48 -10.91 -3.24
C ALA A 188 22.69 -10.60 -4.73
N HIS A 189 22.63 -11.62 -5.60
CA HIS A 189 22.80 -11.44 -7.05
C HIS A 189 21.64 -10.72 -7.75
N LEU A 190 20.47 -10.62 -7.09
CA LEU A 190 19.32 -9.88 -7.64
C LEU A 190 19.27 -8.43 -7.17
N ILE A 191 20.09 -8.04 -6.20
CA ILE A 191 20.11 -6.68 -5.67
C ILE A 191 20.52 -5.68 -6.74
N ASP A 192 21.61 -6.00 -7.47
CA ASP A 192 22.11 -5.12 -8.54
C ASP A 192 21.12 -5.02 -9.71
N ASP A 193 20.44 -6.12 -10.06
CA ASP A 193 19.38 -6.10 -11.07
C ASP A 193 18.19 -5.23 -10.64
N LEU A 194 17.77 -5.34 -9.37
CA LEU A 194 16.70 -4.51 -8.83
C LEU A 194 17.12 -3.05 -8.67
N TYR A 195 18.36 -2.79 -8.28
CA TYR A 195 18.95 -1.45 -8.29
C TYR A 195 18.84 -0.82 -9.69
N LEU A 196 19.30 -1.54 -10.71
CA LEU A 196 19.23 -1.06 -12.08
C LEU A 196 17.78 -0.75 -12.51
N ARG A 197 16.84 -1.59 -12.14
CA ARG A 197 15.41 -1.38 -12.43
C ARG A 197 14.85 -0.16 -11.70
N LEU A 198 15.20 0.04 -10.44
CA LEU A 198 14.74 1.19 -9.66
C LEU A 198 15.32 2.51 -10.16
N THR A 199 16.56 2.51 -10.66
CA THR A 199 17.19 3.70 -11.22
C THR A 199 16.76 4.00 -12.65
N THR A 200 16.32 3.00 -13.41
CA THR A 200 15.82 3.16 -14.79
C THR A 200 14.31 3.22 -14.86
N ILE A 201 13.61 2.35 -14.11
CA ILE A 201 12.14 2.26 -14.06
C ILE A 201 11.74 2.15 -12.60
N THR A 202 11.44 3.27 -11.96
CA THR A 202 10.97 3.31 -10.58
C THR A 202 9.61 2.61 -10.44
N THR A 203 9.25 2.17 -9.21
CA THR A 203 7.92 1.63 -8.92
C THR A 203 6.82 2.61 -9.28
N GLU A 204 7.04 3.88 -9.05
CA GLU A 204 6.18 5.00 -9.45
C GLU A 204 5.99 5.03 -10.98
N THR A 205 7.08 5.01 -11.74
CA THR A 205 7.04 5.00 -13.21
C THR A 205 6.32 3.75 -13.73
N TYR A 206 6.58 2.58 -13.12
CA TYR A 206 5.87 1.35 -13.46
C TYR A 206 4.37 1.48 -13.22
N THR A 207 3.96 2.00 -12.06
CA THR A 207 2.55 2.18 -11.72
C THR A 207 1.87 3.17 -12.66
N ARG A 208 2.52 4.30 -12.98
CA ARG A 208 2.02 5.29 -13.94
C ARG A 208 1.90 4.71 -15.35
N ASN A 209 2.90 3.99 -15.82
CA ASN A 209 2.88 3.31 -17.11
C ASN A 209 1.75 2.27 -17.17
N TYR A 210 1.58 1.50 -16.10
CA TYR A 210 0.49 0.53 -16.02
C TYR A 210 -0.87 1.21 -16.11
N LEU A 211 -1.10 2.26 -15.34
CA LEU A 211 -2.35 3.02 -15.37
C LEU A 211 -2.56 3.65 -16.76
N ALA A 212 -1.56 4.30 -17.32
CA ALA A 212 -1.64 4.91 -18.64
C ALA A 212 -1.94 3.87 -19.74
N ASN A 213 -1.29 2.72 -19.71
CA ASN A 213 -1.50 1.65 -20.68
C ASN A 213 -2.87 0.98 -20.50
N THR A 214 -3.29 0.73 -19.25
CA THR A 214 -4.59 0.12 -18.95
C THR A 214 -5.74 1.06 -19.30
N CYS A 215 -5.59 2.33 -19.00
CA CYS A 215 -6.61 3.35 -19.24
C CYS A 215 -6.43 4.07 -20.60
N HIS A 216 -5.39 3.75 -21.37
CA HIS A 216 -5.07 4.40 -22.66
C HIS A 216 -4.99 5.93 -22.57
N GLN A 217 -4.48 6.47 -21.45
CA GLN A 217 -4.43 7.90 -21.16
C GLN A 217 -3.09 8.31 -20.55
N ASN A 218 -2.57 9.45 -20.98
CA ASN A 218 -1.34 10.01 -20.47
C ASN A 218 -1.53 10.99 -19.29
N ILE A 219 -2.76 11.18 -18.82
CA ILE A 219 -3.07 12.12 -17.73
C ILE A 219 -2.29 11.83 -16.44
N PHE A 220 -1.92 10.57 -16.24
CA PHE A 220 -1.14 10.17 -15.05
C PHE A 220 0.33 10.63 -15.09
N TYR A 221 0.79 11.19 -16.19
CA TYR A 221 2.14 11.76 -16.32
C TYR A 221 2.20 13.25 -16.10
N ASP A 222 1.09 13.95 -16.37
CA ASP A 222 1.02 15.41 -16.35
C ASP A 222 -0.19 15.88 -15.53
N ILE A 223 -0.30 15.39 -14.31
CA ILE A 223 -1.38 15.75 -13.40
C ILE A 223 -0.83 16.62 -12.27
N ALA A 224 -1.49 17.75 -11.99
CA ALA A 224 -1.23 18.52 -10.78
C ALA A 224 -1.48 17.65 -9.53
N PRO A 225 -0.87 17.98 -8.38
CA PRO A 225 -1.07 17.22 -7.14
C PRO A 225 -2.56 17.01 -6.86
N SER A 226 -2.96 15.75 -6.82
CA SER A 226 -4.38 15.40 -6.78
C SER A 226 -4.65 14.10 -6.05
N LEU A 227 -5.85 14.00 -5.46
CA LEU A 227 -6.42 12.73 -5.05
C LEU A 227 -7.31 12.19 -6.17
N LEU A 228 -7.03 10.99 -6.64
CA LEU A 228 -7.86 10.25 -7.59
C LEU A 228 -8.67 9.21 -6.83
N ILE A 229 -9.99 9.33 -6.90
CA ILE A 229 -10.93 8.42 -6.25
C ILE A 229 -11.56 7.55 -7.32
N ASN A 230 -11.43 6.24 -7.20
CA ASN A 230 -12.07 5.30 -8.10
C ASN A 230 -13.58 5.27 -7.83
N VAL A 231 -14.36 5.83 -8.75
CA VAL A 231 -15.83 5.89 -8.67
C VAL A 231 -16.49 4.57 -9.10
N GLY A 232 -15.75 3.74 -9.85
CA GLY A 232 -16.24 2.46 -10.33
C GLY A 232 -16.26 2.33 -11.85
N LEU A 233 -16.86 1.23 -12.30
CA LEU A 233 -16.94 0.87 -13.70
C LEU A 233 -18.34 1.19 -14.27
N SER A 234 -18.38 1.68 -15.48
CA SER A 234 -19.60 1.81 -16.27
C SER A 234 -19.55 0.87 -17.47
N HIS A 235 -20.53 -0.01 -17.58
CA HIS A 235 -20.57 -1.01 -18.64
C HIS A 235 -20.86 -0.40 -20.02
N ILE A 236 -20.13 -0.87 -21.04
CA ILE A 236 -20.39 -0.58 -22.44
C ILE A 236 -20.88 -1.88 -23.08
N PRO A 237 -22.15 -1.96 -23.55
CA PRO A 237 -22.65 -3.19 -24.13
C PRO A 237 -21.87 -3.56 -25.39
N ALA A 238 -21.56 -4.85 -25.53
CA ALA A 238 -20.93 -5.38 -26.72
C ALA A 238 -21.88 -5.29 -27.92
N VAL A 239 -21.38 -4.78 -29.03
CA VAL A 239 -22.15 -4.69 -30.30
C VAL A 239 -22.22 -6.04 -31.02
N ALA A 240 -21.33 -6.97 -30.65
CA ALA A 240 -21.31 -8.32 -31.22
C ALA A 240 -20.89 -9.36 -30.19
N ALA A 241 -21.41 -10.58 -30.28
CA ALA A 241 -21.21 -11.70 -29.38
C ALA A 241 -19.75 -12.18 -29.20
N GLN A 242 -18.78 -11.60 -29.90
CA GLN A 242 -17.35 -11.94 -29.85
C GLN A 242 -16.46 -10.79 -29.32
N GLN A 243 -17.05 -9.68 -28.88
CA GLN A 243 -16.27 -8.59 -28.29
C GLN A 243 -15.97 -8.84 -26.82
N ILE A 244 -14.73 -8.54 -26.44
CA ILE A 244 -14.30 -8.50 -25.02
C ILE A 244 -15.14 -7.44 -24.31
N ASP A 245 -15.63 -7.76 -23.10
CA ASP A 245 -16.35 -6.79 -22.26
C ASP A 245 -15.53 -5.53 -22.10
N THR A 246 -16.12 -4.43 -22.52
CA THR A 246 -15.51 -3.10 -22.45
C THR A 246 -16.25 -2.29 -21.42
N HIS A 247 -15.49 -1.58 -20.59
CA HIS A 247 -16.02 -0.70 -19.54
C HIS A 247 -15.40 0.69 -19.64
N PHE A 248 -16.08 1.68 -19.08
CA PHE A 248 -15.41 2.90 -18.64
C PHE A 248 -14.98 2.71 -17.19
N ILE A 249 -13.73 3.03 -16.87
CA ILE A 249 -13.32 3.30 -15.49
C ILE A 249 -13.45 4.80 -15.23
N ASN A 250 -13.96 5.14 -14.06
CA ASN A 250 -14.28 6.52 -13.70
C ASN A 250 -13.48 6.94 -12.47
N PHE A 251 -12.88 8.12 -12.52
CA PHE A 251 -12.12 8.71 -11.43
C PHE A 251 -12.64 10.10 -11.11
N LEU A 252 -12.97 10.35 -9.85
CA LEU A 252 -13.10 11.69 -9.33
C LEU A 252 -11.72 12.21 -8.96
N THR A 253 -11.30 13.30 -9.55
CA THR A 253 -10.04 13.99 -9.23
C THR A 253 -10.32 15.17 -8.33
N ILE A 254 -9.63 15.25 -7.20
CA ILE A 254 -9.65 16.38 -6.28
C ILE A 254 -8.27 17.03 -6.35
N ARG A 255 -8.20 18.24 -6.94
CA ARG A 255 -6.96 19.02 -7.01
C ARG A 255 -6.59 19.54 -5.61
N LEU A 256 -5.33 19.33 -5.22
CA LEU A 256 -4.78 19.81 -3.97
C LEU A 256 -4.06 21.15 -4.18
N ASN A 257 -3.93 21.90 -3.11
CA ASN A 257 -3.18 23.16 -3.04
C ASN A 257 -2.14 23.08 -1.92
N ASP A 258 -1.27 24.08 -1.80
CA ASP A 258 -0.20 24.14 -0.80
C ASP A 258 -0.65 24.61 0.59
N GLU A 259 -1.95 24.62 0.87
CA GLU A 259 -2.46 25.00 2.19
C GLU A 259 -2.14 23.92 3.23
N PRO A 260 -1.76 24.28 4.45
CA PRO A 260 -1.48 23.33 5.51
C PRO A 260 -2.66 22.39 5.79
N ASN A 261 -2.39 21.11 5.97
CA ASN A 261 -3.37 20.06 6.17
C ASN A 261 -4.38 19.91 5.01
N CYS A 262 -4.02 20.30 3.80
CA CYS A 262 -4.88 20.24 2.63
C CYS A 262 -5.36 18.80 2.38
N VAL A 263 -4.44 17.84 2.40
CA VAL A 263 -4.75 16.41 2.10
C VAL A 263 -5.70 15.83 3.13
N LEU A 264 -5.37 15.93 4.42
CA LEU A 264 -6.22 15.40 5.49
C LEU A 264 -7.59 16.08 5.51
N ASN A 265 -7.63 17.40 5.30
CA ASN A 265 -8.89 18.14 5.28
C ASN A 265 -9.77 17.76 4.08
N GLU A 266 -9.18 17.54 2.90
CA GLU A 266 -9.93 17.10 1.73
C GLU A 266 -10.43 15.66 1.88
N VAL A 267 -9.60 14.77 2.41
CA VAL A 267 -10.02 13.40 2.71
C VAL A 267 -11.15 13.40 3.75
N ARG A 268 -11.03 14.19 4.82
CA ARG A 268 -12.09 14.31 5.83
C ARG A 268 -13.38 14.86 5.24
N ARG A 269 -13.30 15.96 4.47
CA ARG A 269 -14.46 16.53 3.79
C ARG A 269 -15.14 15.53 2.85
N PHE A 270 -14.33 14.77 2.10
CA PHE A 270 -14.82 13.73 1.22
C PHE A 270 -15.57 12.64 2.00
N ILE A 271 -14.99 12.14 3.09
CA ILE A 271 -15.60 11.10 3.93
C ILE A 271 -16.85 11.60 4.66
N ASP A 272 -16.79 12.78 5.28
CA ASP A 272 -17.94 13.37 5.98
C ASP A 272 -19.15 13.54 5.03
N GLN A 273 -18.89 13.91 3.79
CA GLN A 273 -19.95 14.04 2.79
C GLN A 273 -20.41 12.66 2.30
N TYR A 274 -19.51 11.72 2.09
CA TYR A 274 -19.82 10.35 1.69
C TYR A 274 -20.73 9.67 2.71
N GLU A 275 -20.45 9.84 4.00
CA GLU A 275 -21.25 9.34 5.11
C GLU A 275 -22.71 9.82 5.05
N THR A 276 -22.96 11.03 4.55
CA THR A 276 -24.35 11.55 4.45
C THR A 276 -25.20 10.85 3.38
N TYR A 277 -24.59 10.14 2.45
CA TYR A 277 -25.30 9.42 1.39
C TYR A 277 -25.54 7.94 1.71
N ILE A 278 -24.58 7.30 2.35
CA ILE A 278 -24.62 5.84 2.56
C ILE A 278 -25.58 5.49 3.69
N THR A 279 -26.45 4.51 3.48
CA THR A 279 -27.37 4.00 4.51
C THR A 279 -26.95 2.63 5.02
N GLU A 280 -26.25 1.85 4.19
CA GLU A 280 -25.73 0.55 4.57
C GLU A 280 -24.19 0.57 4.47
N PRO A 281 -23.47 0.72 5.60
CA PRO A 281 -22.03 0.81 5.58
C PRO A 281 -21.41 -0.51 5.08
N ASP A 282 -20.52 -0.35 4.12
CA ASP A 282 -19.71 -1.44 3.58
C ASP A 282 -18.57 -1.73 4.58
N TYR A 283 -18.78 -2.70 5.45
CA TYR A 283 -17.83 -3.05 6.49
C TYR A 283 -16.47 -3.46 5.91
N PHE A 284 -15.40 -2.98 6.54
CA PHE A 284 -14.03 -3.32 6.17
C PHE A 284 -13.86 -4.85 6.12
N ARG A 285 -13.56 -5.37 4.95
CA ARG A 285 -13.15 -6.76 4.73
C ARG A 285 -11.68 -6.74 4.34
N PRO A 286 -10.77 -7.27 5.19
CA PRO A 286 -9.36 -7.37 4.84
C PRO A 286 -9.22 -8.21 3.57
N LYS A 287 -8.84 -7.56 2.48
CA LYS A 287 -8.67 -8.23 1.18
C LYS A 287 -7.39 -9.03 1.16
N ARG A 288 -7.51 -10.31 0.88
CA ARG A 288 -6.39 -11.20 0.56
C ARG A 288 -6.25 -11.27 -0.96
N GLY A 289 -5.62 -10.30 -1.58
CA GLY A 289 -5.43 -10.30 -3.02
C GLY A 289 -4.06 -9.79 -3.43
N LYS A 290 -3.51 -10.30 -4.52
CA LYS A 290 -2.32 -9.76 -5.19
C LYS A 290 -2.78 -8.60 -6.09
N ASN A 291 -3.02 -7.44 -5.52
CA ASN A 291 -3.40 -6.28 -6.28
C ASN A 291 -2.15 -5.45 -6.65
N LEU A 292 -2.17 -4.78 -7.78
CA LEU A 292 -1.13 -3.85 -8.20
C LEU A 292 -0.89 -2.76 -7.14
N PHE A 293 -1.94 -2.38 -6.44
CA PHE A 293 -1.92 -1.37 -5.38
C PHE A 293 -1.42 -1.87 -4.01
N HIS A 294 -0.91 -3.10 -3.93
CA HIS A 294 -0.27 -3.61 -2.71
C HIS A 294 0.99 -2.84 -2.28
N TYR A 295 1.46 -1.96 -3.13
CA TYR A 295 2.59 -1.09 -2.84
C TYR A 295 2.20 0.23 -2.16
N HIS A 296 0.94 0.38 -1.72
CA HIS A 296 0.47 1.61 -1.08
C HIS A 296 1.30 2.04 0.15
N GLY A 297 1.85 1.11 0.90
CA GLY A 297 2.79 1.39 1.99
C GLY A 297 4.26 1.55 1.59
N PHE A 298 4.64 1.27 0.33
CA PHE A 298 6.05 1.24 -0.08
C PHE A 298 6.77 2.55 0.18
N TYR A 299 6.23 3.64 -0.31
CA TYR A 299 6.88 4.95 -0.18
C TYR A 299 6.90 5.44 1.26
N LYS A 300 5.85 5.20 2.05
CA LYS A 300 5.86 5.51 3.48
C LYS A 300 7.01 4.80 4.19
N GLN A 301 7.17 3.50 3.96
CA GLN A 301 8.24 2.70 4.55
C GLN A 301 9.63 3.16 4.06
N LEU A 302 9.75 3.54 2.79
CA LEU A 302 10.97 4.09 2.23
C LEU A 302 11.37 5.40 2.92
N PHE A 303 10.44 6.34 3.09
CA PHE A 303 10.71 7.60 3.75
C PHE A 303 11.01 7.42 5.24
N ASP A 304 10.30 6.55 5.94
CA ASP A 304 10.59 6.21 7.33
C ASP A 304 12.02 5.64 7.49
N PHE A 305 12.44 4.80 6.54
CA PHE A 305 13.79 4.28 6.49
C PHE A 305 14.82 5.43 6.28
N LEU A 306 14.61 6.28 5.28
CA LEU A 306 15.51 7.40 4.97
C LEU A 306 15.60 8.40 6.14
N ALA A 307 14.48 8.77 6.75
CA ALA A 307 14.44 9.67 7.89
C ALA A 307 15.28 9.13 9.07
N ARG A 308 15.22 7.83 9.32
CA ARG A 308 16.00 7.20 10.39
C ARG A 308 17.49 7.12 10.08
N HIS A 309 17.85 6.97 8.81
CA HIS A 309 19.26 7.03 8.38
C HIS A 309 19.86 8.41 8.49
N HIS A 310 19.08 9.46 8.27
CA HIS A 310 19.56 10.85 8.36
C HIS A 310 19.54 11.41 9.78
N THR A 311 18.73 10.88 10.67
CA THR A 311 18.54 11.40 12.03
C THR A 311 19.45 10.80 13.09
N ASN A 312 20.70 10.51 12.81
CA ASN A 312 21.75 10.08 13.72
C ASN A 312 22.04 8.57 13.73
N GLY A 313 23.10 8.23 13.02
CA GLY A 313 23.60 6.86 12.93
C GLY A 313 24.04 6.21 14.25
N GLU A 314 24.18 6.94 15.33
CA GLU A 314 24.64 6.38 16.62
C GLU A 314 23.52 5.96 17.54
N ASP A 315 22.40 6.69 17.58
CA ASP A 315 21.32 6.41 18.56
C ASP A 315 20.31 5.35 18.12
N ASN A 316 20.24 5.01 16.85
CA ASN A 316 19.28 4.04 16.31
C ASN A 316 19.86 2.64 16.06
N GLY A 317 21.09 2.41 16.47
CA GLY A 317 21.81 1.17 16.22
C GLY A 317 21.53 0.06 17.25
N ILE A 318 22.08 -1.11 16.92
CA ILE A 318 22.28 -2.21 17.87
C ILE A 318 23.76 -2.25 18.22
N LEU A 319 24.07 -2.16 19.50
CA LEU A 319 25.41 -2.43 20.01
C LEU A 319 25.38 -3.73 20.85
N ILE A 320 26.21 -4.66 20.48
CA ILE A 320 26.37 -5.94 21.18
C ILE A 320 27.77 -5.98 21.82
N ASP A 321 27.82 -6.02 23.12
CA ASP A 321 29.08 -6.24 23.86
C ASP A 321 29.19 -7.72 24.24
N ILE A 322 30.03 -8.43 23.50
CA ILE A 322 30.24 -9.86 23.72
C ILE A 322 30.92 -10.09 25.06
N SER A 323 31.89 -9.28 25.43
CA SER A 323 32.64 -9.44 26.66
C SER A 323 31.81 -9.17 27.91
N ALA A 324 30.87 -8.21 27.83
CA ALA A 324 29.97 -7.87 28.93
C ALA A 324 28.66 -8.67 28.91
N HIS A 325 28.40 -9.44 27.85
CA HIS A 325 27.13 -10.15 27.58
C HIS A 325 25.92 -9.22 27.60
N ARG A 326 26.05 -8.03 26.99
CA ARG A 326 25.02 -6.97 26.95
C ARG A 326 24.64 -6.57 25.55
N ILE A 327 23.45 -6.06 25.42
CA ILE A 327 22.95 -5.51 24.17
C ILE A 327 22.26 -4.18 24.45
N TRP A 328 22.51 -3.20 23.58
CA TRP A 328 21.80 -1.95 23.54
C TRP A 328 21.04 -1.86 22.23
N LEU A 329 19.77 -1.55 22.34
CA LEU A 329 18.92 -1.24 21.19
C LEU A 329 18.56 0.25 21.32
N ARG A 330 18.91 1.04 20.31
CA ARG A 330 18.68 2.48 20.34
C ARG A 330 19.25 3.18 21.59
N GLY A 331 20.45 2.79 21.99
CA GLY A 331 21.08 3.31 23.21
C GLY A 331 20.49 2.80 24.54
N ILE A 332 19.39 2.05 24.50
CA ILE A 332 18.74 1.47 25.69
C ILE A 332 19.33 0.07 25.95
N GLU A 333 19.87 -0.14 27.13
CA GLU A 333 20.33 -1.46 27.54
C GLU A 333 19.14 -2.42 27.72
N VAL A 334 19.15 -3.51 26.96
CA VAL A 334 18.09 -4.53 27.01
C VAL A 334 18.65 -5.80 27.65
N GLN A 335 18.07 -6.21 28.76
CA GLN A 335 18.51 -7.40 29.44
C GLN A 335 17.99 -8.67 28.80
N MET A 336 18.91 -9.48 28.28
CA MET A 336 18.62 -10.79 27.70
C MET A 336 19.48 -11.87 28.39
N SER A 337 18.90 -13.04 28.59
CA SER A 337 19.74 -14.20 29.00
C SER A 337 20.72 -14.57 27.90
N ALA A 338 21.84 -15.19 28.24
CA ALA A 338 22.87 -15.63 27.29
C ALA A 338 22.29 -16.42 26.09
N THR A 339 21.31 -17.28 26.36
CA THR A 339 20.63 -18.06 25.29
C THR A 339 19.81 -17.19 24.35
N LEU A 340 19.07 -16.21 24.90
CA LEU A 340 18.25 -15.31 24.07
C LEU A 340 19.12 -14.35 23.26
N LEU A 341 20.22 -13.84 23.88
CA LEU A 341 21.18 -12.98 23.19
C LEU A 341 21.89 -13.73 22.06
N ALA A 342 22.37 -14.96 22.33
CA ALA A 342 22.95 -15.80 21.28
C ALA A 342 21.96 -16.12 20.14
N THR A 343 20.70 -16.40 20.47
CA THR A 343 19.65 -16.61 19.47
C THR A 343 19.40 -15.34 18.65
N TYR A 344 19.36 -14.17 19.28
CA TYR A 344 19.18 -12.90 18.60
C TYR A 344 20.33 -12.61 17.62
N ILE A 345 21.57 -12.79 18.07
CA ILE A 345 22.77 -12.65 17.23
C ILE A 345 22.76 -13.65 16.08
N PHE A 346 22.32 -14.88 16.34
CA PHE A 346 22.21 -15.88 15.28
C PHE A 346 21.22 -15.45 14.20
N ILE A 347 20.07 -14.86 14.57
CA ILE A 347 19.11 -14.35 13.59
C ILE A 347 19.71 -13.17 12.82
N LEU A 348 20.42 -12.24 13.48
CA LEU A 348 21.15 -11.16 12.81
C LEU A 348 22.20 -11.71 11.82
N HIS A 349 22.97 -12.72 12.24
CA HIS A 349 23.96 -13.36 11.37
C HIS A 349 23.29 -14.00 10.13
N GLN A 350 22.19 -14.72 10.32
CA GLN A 350 21.45 -15.30 9.20
C GLN A 350 20.81 -14.21 8.30
N SER A 351 20.42 -13.07 8.87
CA SER A 351 19.85 -11.96 8.12
C SER A 351 20.89 -11.23 7.27
N PHE A 352 22.11 -11.06 7.76
CA PHE A 352 23.07 -10.14 7.14
C PHE A 352 24.30 -10.82 6.54
N CYS A 353 24.71 -11.98 7.05
CA CYS A 353 25.97 -12.63 6.67
C CYS A 353 25.76 -13.85 5.78
N THR A 354 24.51 -14.23 5.48
CA THR A 354 24.19 -15.36 4.62
C THR A 354 23.34 -14.94 3.43
N HIS A 355 23.39 -15.72 2.37
CA HIS A 355 22.58 -15.47 1.15
C HIS A 355 21.08 -15.71 1.35
N TYR A 356 20.68 -16.29 2.49
CA TYR A 356 19.25 -16.52 2.76
C TYR A 356 18.49 -15.28 3.21
N GLY A 357 19.19 -14.28 3.76
CA GLY A 357 18.57 -13.04 4.26
C GLY A 357 17.69 -13.23 5.50
N GLY A 358 17.82 -14.38 6.19
CA GLY A 358 17.08 -14.68 7.39
C GLY A 358 17.30 -16.11 7.90
N LEU A 359 16.83 -16.40 9.11
CA LEU A 359 16.85 -17.74 9.68
C LEU A 359 15.68 -18.57 9.14
N ILE A 360 16.01 -19.62 8.39
CA ILE A 360 15.00 -20.52 7.81
C ILE A 360 14.32 -21.31 8.93
N LYS A 361 13.00 -21.34 8.92
CA LYS A 361 12.20 -22.16 9.81
C LYS A 361 12.24 -23.61 9.34
N ALA A 362 12.73 -24.51 10.16
CA ALA A 362 12.61 -25.93 9.88
C ALA A 362 11.14 -26.35 9.85
N GLY A 363 10.67 -26.91 8.74
CA GLY A 363 9.28 -27.33 8.57
C GLY A 363 9.02 -27.99 7.22
N GLN A 364 7.81 -28.49 7.02
CA GLN A 364 7.41 -29.28 5.84
C GLN A 364 7.53 -28.54 4.48
N HIS A 365 7.62 -27.22 4.48
CA HIS A 365 7.60 -26.42 3.24
C HIS A 365 9.00 -26.08 2.69
N HIS A 366 10.06 -26.26 3.49
CA HIS A 366 11.45 -26.11 3.04
C HIS A 366 12.30 -27.16 3.75
N PRO A 367 12.43 -28.36 3.21
CA PRO A 367 13.38 -29.35 3.72
C PRO A 367 14.80 -28.81 3.49
N LEU A 368 15.47 -28.43 4.58
CA LEU A 368 16.90 -28.15 4.55
C LEU A 368 17.65 -29.46 4.27
N SER A 369 18.65 -29.37 3.42
CA SER A 369 19.58 -30.51 3.24
C SER A 369 20.38 -30.77 4.53
N ASP A 370 20.84 -31.99 4.74
CA ASP A 370 21.69 -32.36 5.90
C ASP A 370 22.92 -31.46 6.01
N LYS A 371 23.48 -31.02 4.88
CA LYS A 371 24.62 -30.11 4.82
C LYS A 371 24.25 -28.71 5.34
N GLU A 372 23.09 -28.19 4.97
CA GLU A 372 22.60 -26.92 5.46
C GLU A 372 22.24 -26.95 6.93
N MET A 373 21.63 -28.03 7.40
CA MET A 373 21.32 -28.24 8.80
C MET A 373 22.59 -28.32 9.66
N THR A 374 23.61 -29.01 9.17
CA THR A 374 24.92 -29.10 9.84
C THR A 374 25.58 -27.72 9.92
N ARG A 375 25.51 -26.93 8.83
CA ARG A 375 26.09 -25.60 8.79
C ARG A 375 25.36 -24.64 9.73
N LEU A 376 24.03 -24.65 9.75
CA LEU A 376 23.21 -23.84 10.68
C LEU A 376 23.52 -24.23 12.14
N GLY A 377 23.64 -25.53 12.42
CA GLY A 377 24.02 -26.04 13.74
C GLY A 377 25.39 -25.55 14.17
N HIS A 378 26.39 -25.66 13.30
CA HIS A 378 27.74 -25.16 13.58
C HIS A 378 27.75 -23.64 13.86
N ALA A 379 27.05 -22.85 13.04
CA ALA A 379 26.96 -21.40 13.24
C ALA A 379 26.27 -21.06 14.57
N TYR A 380 25.17 -21.74 14.89
CA TYR A 380 24.45 -21.50 16.14
C TYR A 380 25.31 -21.85 17.36
N HIS A 381 25.94 -23.01 17.37
CA HIS A 381 26.83 -23.43 18.45
C HIS A 381 28.01 -22.47 18.63
N SER A 382 28.65 -22.04 17.54
CA SER A 382 29.79 -21.13 17.61
C SER A 382 29.36 -19.76 18.22
N ILE A 383 28.16 -19.28 17.90
CA ILE A 383 27.63 -18.07 18.51
C ILE A 383 27.27 -18.30 19.99
N CYS A 384 26.69 -19.42 20.34
CA CYS A 384 26.39 -19.76 21.73
C CYS A 384 27.65 -19.81 22.60
N HIS A 385 28.78 -20.28 22.07
CA HIS A 385 30.06 -20.30 22.76
C HIS A 385 30.61 -18.91 23.10
N LEU A 386 30.19 -17.87 22.42
CA LEU A 386 30.57 -16.51 22.81
C LEU A 386 29.99 -16.07 24.16
N PHE A 387 28.93 -16.72 24.64
CA PHE A 387 28.16 -16.35 25.82
C PHE A 387 28.08 -17.40 26.88
N ARG A 388 28.56 -18.62 26.59
CA ARG A 388 28.53 -19.76 27.52
C ARG A 388 29.74 -20.65 27.29
N ASP A 389 30.42 -21.01 28.35
CA ASP A 389 31.24 -22.23 28.39
C ASP A 389 30.30 -23.45 28.42
N ILE A 390 29.79 -23.84 27.27
CA ILE A 390 28.98 -25.05 27.14
C ILE A 390 29.95 -26.27 27.03
N PRO A 391 29.98 -27.15 28.00
CA PRO A 391 30.79 -28.36 27.91
C PRO A 391 30.46 -29.13 26.64
N MET A 392 31.47 -29.67 25.96
CA MET A 392 31.31 -30.35 24.65
C MET A 392 30.24 -31.46 24.64
N HIS A 393 30.09 -32.16 25.77
CA HIS A 393 29.11 -33.23 25.95
C HIS A 393 27.65 -32.75 26.13
N LEU A 394 27.43 -31.45 26.30
CA LEU A 394 26.10 -30.84 26.39
C LEU A 394 25.73 -30.06 25.11
N GLN A 395 26.57 -30.14 24.07
CA GLN A 395 26.25 -29.52 22.79
C GLN A 395 25.11 -30.28 22.12
N ARG A 396 23.92 -29.72 22.19
CA ARG A 396 22.78 -30.26 21.45
C ARG A 396 22.92 -29.94 19.97
N SER A 397 22.44 -30.80 19.12
CA SER A 397 22.37 -30.50 17.69
C SER A 397 21.38 -29.36 17.46
N TYR A 398 21.58 -28.56 16.40
CA TYR A 398 20.62 -27.52 16.02
C TYR A 398 19.20 -28.09 15.89
N LEU A 399 19.07 -29.35 15.43
CA LEU A 399 17.79 -30.06 15.32
C LEU A 399 17.10 -30.28 16.68
N GLU A 400 17.86 -30.50 17.76
CA GLU A 400 17.30 -30.63 19.10
C GLU A 400 16.84 -29.31 19.70
N ASP A 401 17.44 -28.18 19.29
CA ASP A 401 17.10 -26.85 19.75
C ASP A 401 16.07 -26.13 18.86
N VAL A 402 15.83 -26.57 17.62
CA VAL A 402 14.83 -25.99 16.69
C VAL A 402 13.43 -25.82 17.32
N PRO A 403 12.88 -26.79 18.07
CA PRO A 403 11.59 -26.60 18.75
C PRO A 403 11.60 -25.45 19.74
N ASN A 404 12.75 -25.16 20.37
CA ASN A 404 12.92 -24.15 21.39
C ASN A 404 13.13 -22.76 20.77
N ILE A 405 13.65 -22.66 19.54
CA ILE A 405 13.92 -21.36 18.88
C ILE A 405 12.65 -20.51 18.75
N ARG A 406 11.50 -21.11 18.44
CA ARG A 406 10.22 -20.36 18.40
C ARG A 406 9.88 -19.75 19.76
N GLY A 407 10.10 -20.49 20.84
CA GLY A 407 9.91 -20.01 22.21
C GLY A 407 10.90 -18.90 22.57
N TYR A 408 12.15 -18.99 22.11
CA TYR A 408 13.15 -17.95 22.31
C TYR A 408 12.79 -16.68 21.55
N ILE A 409 12.36 -16.79 20.30
CA ILE A 409 11.91 -15.65 19.49
C ILE A 409 10.72 -14.95 20.15
N ALA A 410 9.73 -15.69 20.65
CA ALA A 410 8.58 -15.10 21.35
C ALA A 410 9.02 -14.32 22.59
N ARG A 411 9.99 -14.85 23.36
CA ARG A 411 10.55 -14.14 24.53
C ARG A 411 11.38 -12.92 24.14
N ILE A 412 12.18 -13.00 23.08
CA ILE A 412 12.95 -11.88 22.54
C ILE A 412 11.99 -10.76 22.12
N ARG A 413 10.93 -11.10 21.40
CA ARG A 413 9.90 -10.13 21.00
C ARG A 413 9.29 -9.43 22.23
N ALA A 414 8.86 -10.18 23.22
CA ALA A 414 8.27 -9.64 24.44
C ALA A 414 9.24 -8.71 25.21
N ILE A 415 10.53 -9.06 25.28
CA ILE A 415 11.55 -8.22 25.91
C ILE A 415 11.74 -6.93 25.13
N ILE A 416 11.83 -6.99 23.80
CA ILE A 416 12.01 -5.80 22.96
C ILE A 416 10.77 -4.91 23.03
N GLU A 417 9.57 -5.49 22.99
CA GLU A 417 8.29 -4.78 23.15
C GLU A 417 8.19 -4.01 24.48
N HIS A 418 8.84 -4.51 25.51
CA HIS A 418 8.86 -3.84 26.82
C HIS A 418 9.79 -2.61 26.85
N HIS A 419 10.84 -2.57 26.02
CA HIS A 419 11.90 -1.55 26.09
C HIS A 419 11.85 -0.55 24.93
N ILE A 420 11.27 -0.91 23.79
CA ILE A 420 11.28 -0.12 22.56
C ILE A 420 9.87 0.35 22.22
N ALA A 421 9.72 1.61 21.84
CA ALA A 421 8.44 2.16 21.43
C ALA A 421 7.84 1.40 20.25
N ALA A 422 6.51 1.27 20.21
CA ALA A 422 5.77 0.49 19.22
C ALA A 422 6.10 0.88 17.76
N GLU A 423 6.42 2.15 17.54
CA GLU A 423 6.79 2.70 16.23
C GLU A 423 8.13 2.16 15.72
N ASP A 424 9.07 1.88 16.63
CA ASP A 424 10.43 1.45 16.29
C ASP A 424 10.67 -0.04 16.41
N ILE A 425 9.78 -0.74 17.10
CA ILE A 425 9.92 -2.15 17.45
C ILE A 425 10.21 -3.04 16.24
N ASN A 426 9.62 -2.69 15.14
CA ASN A 426 9.70 -3.42 13.88
C ASN A 426 11.12 -3.53 13.29
N TYR A 427 12.07 -2.71 13.74
CA TYR A 427 13.45 -2.74 13.26
C TYR A 427 14.33 -3.68 14.07
N TYR A 428 13.99 -3.88 15.31
CA TYR A 428 14.83 -4.58 16.27
C TYR A 428 14.41 -6.00 16.55
N TYR A 429 13.16 -6.36 16.32
CA TYR A 429 12.74 -7.70 16.70
C TYR A 429 12.57 -8.65 15.50
N PRO A 430 12.75 -9.97 15.73
CA PRO A 430 12.63 -10.95 14.68
C PRO A 430 11.22 -10.97 14.07
N LYS A 431 11.10 -10.70 12.78
CA LYS A 431 9.84 -10.76 12.03
C LYS A 431 9.71 -12.05 11.26
N ASP A 432 8.48 -12.46 11.10
CA ASP A 432 8.14 -13.47 10.12
C ASP A 432 8.24 -12.88 8.71
N SER A 433 8.86 -13.62 7.81
CA SER A 433 8.85 -13.32 6.40
C SER A 433 7.42 -13.40 5.81
N SER A 434 7.15 -12.74 4.69
CA SER A 434 5.80 -12.69 4.07
C SER A 434 5.22 -14.08 3.78
N ASP A 435 6.05 -15.07 3.40
CA ASP A 435 5.67 -16.47 3.21
C ASP A 435 5.76 -17.30 4.50
N LYS A 436 6.09 -16.66 5.64
CA LYS A 436 6.28 -17.28 6.95
C LYS A 436 7.36 -18.39 7.00
N SER A 437 8.26 -18.44 6.03
CA SER A 437 9.31 -19.46 5.95
C SER A 437 10.57 -19.12 6.72
N MET A 438 10.77 -17.86 7.09
CA MET A 438 11.98 -17.39 7.79
C MET A 438 11.68 -16.37 8.88
N TYR A 439 12.65 -16.19 9.78
CA TYR A 439 12.75 -15.05 10.68
C TYR A 439 13.86 -14.11 10.23
N HIS A 440 13.62 -12.82 10.23
CA HIS A 440 14.62 -11.80 9.89
C HIS A 440 14.51 -10.59 10.81
N ILE A 441 15.58 -9.81 10.89
CA ILE A 441 15.60 -8.52 11.60
C ILE A 441 15.84 -7.44 10.55
N ALA A 442 15.02 -6.39 10.58
CA ALA A 442 14.90 -5.41 9.49
C ALA A 442 15.81 -4.18 9.68
N ILE A 443 16.67 -4.15 10.69
CA ILE A 443 17.63 -3.07 10.89
C ILE A 443 18.70 -3.09 9.79
N ASP A 444 19.22 -1.92 9.45
CA ASP A 444 20.38 -1.81 8.55
C ASP A 444 21.62 -2.44 9.21
N PRO A 445 22.32 -3.37 8.53
CA PRO A 445 23.52 -4.00 9.08
C PRO A 445 24.64 -2.99 9.42
N ARG A 446 24.67 -1.81 8.81
CA ARG A 446 25.65 -0.74 9.14
C ARG A 446 25.39 -0.13 10.50
N ASN A 447 24.17 -0.23 11.02
CA ASN A 447 23.78 0.24 12.34
C ASN A 447 23.91 -0.85 13.42
N VAL A 448 24.51 -2.01 13.07
CA VAL A 448 24.74 -3.08 14.03
C VAL A 448 26.24 -3.23 14.27
N ARG A 449 26.65 -3.05 15.53
CA ARG A 449 28.04 -3.13 15.96
C ARG A 449 28.26 -4.21 17.00
N ILE A 450 29.41 -4.83 16.95
CA ILE A 450 29.89 -5.79 17.94
C ILE A 450 31.09 -5.18 18.63
N ARG A 451 31.05 -5.10 19.95
CA ARG A 451 32.20 -4.81 20.80
C ARG A 451 32.70 -6.11 21.41
N HIS A 452 33.97 -6.39 21.19
CA HIS A 452 34.63 -7.55 21.77
C HIS A 452 35.97 -7.12 22.38
N SER A 453 36.11 -7.27 23.69
CA SER A 453 37.26 -6.75 24.45
C SER A 453 37.36 -5.23 24.37
N LYS A 454 38.30 -4.71 23.60
CA LYS A 454 38.49 -3.26 23.39
C LYS A 454 38.23 -2.82 21.96
N GLU A 455 37.89 -3.75 21.09
CA GLU A 455 37.68 -3.48 19.67
C GLU A 455 36.20 -3.47 19.32
N GLU A 456 35.83 -2.60 18.40
CA GLU A 456 34.48 -2.48 17.90
C GLU A 456 34.48 -2.73 16.38
N TYR A 457 33.58 -3.58 15.93
CA TYR A 457 33.45 -4.02 14.55
C TYR A 457 32.06 -3.70 14.03
N LEU A 458 31.94 -3.43 12.76
CA LEU A 458 30.63 -3.57 12.09
C LEU A 458 30.21 -5.04 12.19
N PHE A 459 28.91 -5.28 12.38
CA PHE A 459 28.40 -6.64 12.57
C PHE A 459 28.85 -7.60 11.47
N THR A 460 28.73 -7.14 10.21
CA THR A 460 29.08 -7.94 9.01
C THR A 460 30.56 -8.24 8.88
N GLU A 461 31.42 -7.47 9.56
CA GLU A 461 32.89 -7.56 9.48
C GLU A 461 33.49 -8.33 10.67
N TYR A 462 32.68 -8.76 11.62
CA TYR A 462 33.18 -9.45 12.81
C TYR A 462 33.94 -10.73 12.43
N PRO A 463 35.17 -10.92 12.93
CA PRO A 463 36.07 -11.98 12.43
C PRO A 463 35.52 -13.39 12.51
N LEU A 464 34.68 -13.70 13.50
CA LEU A 464 34.06 -15.02 13.66
C LEU A 464 33.23 -15.43 12.44
N TRP A 465 32.57 -14.46 11.76
CA TRP A 465 31.70 -14.78 10.63
C TRP A 465 32.45 -15.37 9.44
N LYS A 466 33.76 -15.05 9.32
CA LYS A 466 34.60 -15.66 8.27
C LYS A 466 34.80 -17.15 8.46
N GLN A 467 34.72 -17.62 9.71
CA GLN A 467 34.87 -19.05 10.06
C GLN A 467 33.56 -19.82 9.91
N LEU A 468 32.43 -19.12 9.83
CA LEU A 468 31.07 -19.69 9.73
C LEU A 468 30.50 -19.69 8.30
N ARG A 469 31.26 -19.21 7.34
CA ARG A 469 30.88 -19.17 5.91
C ARG A 469 30.97 -20.51 5.20
#